data_df33e53b3a7e1f061c757049063c4af4
#
_entry.id   df33e53b3a7e1f061c757049063c4af4
#
_cell.length_a   1.000
_cell.length_b   1.000
_cell.length_c   1.000
_cell.angle_alpha   90.00
_cell.angle_beta   90.00
_cell.angle_gamma   90.00
#
_symmetry.space_group_name_H-M   'P 1'
#
loop_
_entity.id
_entity.type
_entity.pdbx_description
1 polymer ?
#
loop_
_entity_poly.entity_id
_entity_poly.type
_entity_poly.pdbx_seq_one_letter_code
_entity_poly.pdbx_strand_id
1 'polypeptide(L)'
;MKKITMFYLEECPFCQKAKKALDELMTENKAYQSLDIEKIEESENVALAENYDYYAVPSLFIGKEKCFECTIQDDFDSIKANFKRVFDEALK
;
A
#
# COMPACT_ATOMS: atom_id res chain seq x y z
N MET A 1 7.54 15.19 3.38
CA MET A 1 6.73 13.99 3.09
C MET A 1 7.61 12.76 3.06
N LYS A 2 7.06 11.65 3.47
CA LYS A 2 7.77 10.37 3.51
C LYS A 2 7.35 9.54 2.30
N LYS A 3 8.30 8.76 1.76
CA LYS A 3 8.02 7.87 0.64
C LYS A 3 7.31 6.62 1.13
N ILE A 4 6.28 6.21 0.39
CA ILE A 4 5.56 4.96 0.65
C ILE A 4 5.98 3.92 -0.40
N THR A 5 6.26 2.71 0.07
CA THR A 5 6.49 1.56 -0.82
C THR A 5 5.33 0.59 -0.66
N MET A 6 4.71 0.22 -1.77
CA MET A 6 3.58 -0.70 -1.79
C MET A 6 3.94 -1.96 -2.57
N PHE A 7 3.91 -3.10 -1.88
CA PHE A 7 4.07 -4.40 -2.55
C PHE A 7 2.71 -4.98 -2.87
N TYR A 8 2.56 -5.54 -4.07
CA TYR A 8 1.31 -6.11 -4.52
C TYR A 8 1.54 -7.22 -5.55
N LEU A 9 0.50 -7.99 -5.81
CA LEU A 9 0.44 -8.95 -6.91
C LEU A 9 -0.73 -8.56 -7.82
N GLU A 10 -0.49 -8.56 -9.12
CA GLU A 10 -1.46 -8.07 -10.10
C GLU A 10 -2.81 -8.77 -10.00
N GLU A 11 -2.80 -10.08 -9.79
CA GLU A 11 -4.02 -10.89 -9.80
C GLU A 11 -4.61 -11.17 -8.43
N CYS A 12 -4.03 -10.63 -7.37
CA CYS A 12 -4.51 -10.87 -6.01
C CYS A 12 -5.80 -10.07 -5.77
N PRO A 13 -6.90 -10.72 -5.33
CA PRO A 13 -8.16 -10.01 -5.06
C PRO A 13 -8.02 -8.89 -4.03
N PHE A 14 -7.22 -9.10 -3.00
CA PHE A 14 -6.97 -8.06 -2.00
C PHE A 14 -6.21 -6.89 -2.60
N CYS A 15 -5.31 -7.15 -3.53
CA CYS A 15 -4.56 -6.10 -4.22
C CYS A 15 -5.46 -5.31 -5.16
N GLN A 16 -6.45 -5.95 -5.77
CA GLN A 16 -7.42 -5.23 -6.60
C GLN A 16 -8.29 -4.30 -5.75
N LYS A 17 -8.68 -4.74 -4.55
CA LYS A 17 -9.38 -3.87 -3.61
C LYS A 17 -8.49 -2.70 -3.18
N ALA A 18 -7.21 -2.96 -2.95
CA ALA A 18 -6.26 -1.93 -2.58
C ALA A 18 -6.09 -0.89 -3.69
N LYS A 19 -6.04 -1.32 -4.94
CA LYS A 19 -5.93 -0.41 -6.08
C LYS A 19 -7.15 0.51 -6.15
N LYS A 20 -8.34 -0.05 -5.98
CA LYS A 20 -9.57 0.75 -5.96
C LYS A 20 -9.58 1.72 -4.79
N ALA A 21 -9.16 1.28 -3.61
CA ALA A 21 -9.09 2.13 -2.43
C ALA A 21 -8.12 3.29 -2.65
N LEU A 22 -6.96 3.01 -3.25
CA LEU A 22 -5.97 4.03 -3.54
C LEU A 22 -6.54 5.07 -4.50
N ASP A 23 -7.20 4.64 -5.57
CA ASP A 23 -7.79 5.54 -6.55
C ASP A 23 -8.86 6.43 -5.91
N GLU A 24 -9.70 5.86 -5.03
CA GLU A 24 -10.71 6.64 -4.33
C GLU A 24 -10.11 7.68 -3.41
N LEU A 25 -9.07 7.30 -2.65
CA LEU A 25 -8.39 8.23 -1.76
C LEU A 25 -7.74 9.38 -2.53
N MET A 26 -7.12 9.08 -3.66
CA MET A 26 -6.51 10.11 -4.52
C MET A 26 -7.56 11.10 -5.04
N THR A 27 -8.77 10.61 -5.33
CA THR A 27 -9.88 11.45 -5.80
C THR A 27 -10.47 12.27 -4.65
N GLU A 28 -10.59 11.68 -3.46
CA GLU A 28 -11.24 12.32 -2.33
C GLU A 28 -10.38 13.40 -1.69
N ASN A 29 -9.06 13.29 -1.77
CA ASN A 29 -8.17 14.25 -1.13
C ASN A 29 -6.95 14.54 -2.02
N LYS A 30 -6.91 15.74 -2.57
CA LYS A 30 -5.83 16.15 -3.46
C LYS A 30 -4.45 16.12 -2.81
N ALA A 31 -4.37 16.26 -1.50
CA ALA A 31 -3.09 16.20 -0.80
C ALA A 31 -2.40 14.85 -1.00
N TYR A 32 -3.19 13.78 -1.13
CA TYR A 32 -2.63 12.44 -1.36
C TYR A 32 -1.97 12.31 -2.73
N GLN A 33 -2.36 13.13 -3.70
CA GLN A 33 -1.78 13.09 -5.05
C GLN A 33 -0.33 13.56 -5.08
N SER A 34 0.12 14.27 -4.05
CA SER A 34 1.50 14.71 -3.94
C SER A 34 2.40 13.67 -3.27
N LEU A 35 1.85 12.58 -2.75
CA LEU A 35 2.63 11.53 -2.11
C LEU A 35 3.48 10.77 -3.13
N ASP A 36 4.69 10.42 -2.71
CA ASP A 36 5.57 9.55 -3.49
C ASP A 36 5.26 8.11 -3.09
N ILE A 37 4.51 7.41 -3.94
CA ILE A 37 4.13 6.01 -3.72
C ILE A 37 4.76 5.16 -4.81
N GLU A 38 5.72 4.34 -4.43
CA GLU A 38 6.34 3.39 -5.34
C GLU A 38 5.58 2.06 -5.24
N LYS A 39 4.98 1.66 -6.36
CA LYS A 39 4.22 0.41 -6.45
C LYS A 39 5.14 -0.66 -7.04
N ILE A 40 5.33 -1.75 -6.31
CA ILE A 40 6.24 -2.82 -6.70
C ILE A 40 5.45 -4.11 -6.83
N GLU A 41 5.38 -4.61 -8.06
CA GLU A 41 4.76 -5.91 -8.33
C GLU A 41 5.76 -6.99 -7.89
N GLU A 42 5.39 -7.75 -6.86
CA GLU A 42 6.28 -8.66 -6.17
C GLU A 42 6.89 -9.73 -7.08
N SER A 43 6.07 -10.31 -7.95
CA SER A 43 6.53 -11.41 -8.81
C SER A 43 7.59 -10.97 -9.83
N GLU A 44 7.64 -9.69 -10.14
CA GLU A 44 8.60 -9.13 -11.08
C GLU A 44 9.82 -8.51 -10.37
N ASN A 45 9.80 -8.48 -9.04
CA ASN A 45 10.84 -7.81 -8.25
C ASN A 45 11.19 -8.62 -7.01
N VAL A 46 11.40 -9.94 -7.18
CA VAL A 46 11.59 -10.88 -6.06
C VAL A 46 12.78 -10.48 -5.18
N ALA A 47 13.90 -10.14 -5.80
CA ALA A 47 15.10 -9.77 -5.03
C ALA A 47 14.90 -8.53 -4.18
N LEU A 48 14.18 -7.53 -4.72
CA LEU A 48 13.86 -6.32 -3.96
C LEU A 48 12.90 -6.63 -2.82
N ALA A 49 11.87 -7.45 -3.09
CA ALA A 49 10.88 -7.81 -2.09
C ALA A 49 11.51 -8.53 -0.89
N GLU A 50 12.54 -9.35 -1.13
CA GLU A 50 13.22 -10.08 -0.08
C GLU A 50 13.92 -9.18 0.94
N ASN A 51 14.17 -7.93 0.59
CA ASN A 51 14.77 -6.96 1.50
C ASN A 51 13.77 -6.35 2.48
N TYR A 52 12.49 -6.70 2.36
CA TYR A 52 11.42 -6.17 3.20
C TYR A 52 10.76 -7.30 3.98
N ASP A 53 10.38 -6.99 5.22
CA ASP A 53 9.81 -7.98 6.13
C ASP A 53 8.28 -7.99 6.04
N TYR A 54 7.74 -8.81 5.15
CA TYR A 54 6.30 -9.00 5.04
C TYR A 54 5.98 -10.38 4.46
N TYR A 55 4.77 -10.85 4.71
CA TYR A 55 4.32 -12.18 4.29
C TYR A 55 3.08 -12.17 3.41
N ALA A 56 2.38 -11.06 3.34
CA ALA A 56 1.13 -10.95 2.57
C ALA A 56 1.07 -9.63 1.83
N VAL A 57 0.30 -9.60 0.75
CA VAL A 57 0.09 -8.40 -0.05
C VAL A 57 -1.41 -8.05 -0.08
N PRO A 58 -1.78 -6.77 -0.20
CA PRO A 58 -0.88 -5.62 -0.28
C PRO A 58 -0.22 -5.30 1.05
N SER A 59 1.00 -4.78 1.00
CA SER A 59 1.72 -4.30 2.17
C SER A 59 2.26 -2.91 1.89
N LEU A 60 2.20 -2.03 2.90
CA LEU A 60 2.68 -0.66 2.80
C LEU A 60 3.82 -0.42 3.78
N PHE A 61 4.88 0.19 3.28
CA PHE A 61 6.05 0.56 4.08
C PHE A 61 6.34 2.04 3.97
N ILE A 62 6.80 2.64 5.07
CA ILE A 62 7.45 3.94 5.05
C ILE A 62 8.90 3.66 5.43
N GLY A 63 9.82 3.88 4.47
CA GLY A 63 11.18 3.38 4.62
C GLY A 63 11.16 1.88 4.73
N LYS A 64 11.78 1.34 5.76
CA LYS A 64 11.76 -0.11 6.03
C LYS A 64 10.72 -0.51 7.08
N GLU A 65 9.97 0.47 7.59
CA GLU A 65 8.95 0.21 8.60
C GLU A 65 7.65 -0.23 7.95
N LYS A 66 7.18 -1.41 8.31
CA LYS A 66 5.90 -1.91 7.82
C LYS A 66 4.76 -1.18 8.54
N CYS A 67 3.93 -0.49 7.76
CA CYS A 67 2.81 0.27 8.29
C CYS A 67 1.48 -0.45 8.14
N PHE A 68 1.39 -1.35 7.17
CA PHE A 68 0.18 -2.14 6.93
C PHE A 68 0.54 -3.40 6.18
N GLU A 69 -0.07 -4.50 6.59
CA GLU A 69 0.00 -5.78 5.87
C GLU A 69 -1.39 -6.38 5.87
N CYS A 70 -1.91 -6.68 4.68
CA CYS A 70 -3.26 -7.21 4.54
C CYS A 70 -3.38 -8.61 5.10
N THR A 71 -4.56 -8.92 5.66
CA THR A 71 -4.88 -10.27 6.11
C THR A 71 -6.15 -10.75 5.43
N ILE A 72 -6.46 -12.04 5.55
CA ILE A 72 -7.67 -12.60 4.97
C ILE A 72 -8.96 -12.04 5.61
N GLN A 73 -8.82 -11.36 6.75
CA GLN A 73 -9.95 -10.73 7.44
C GLN A 73 -10.22 -9.32 6.94
N ASP A 74 -9.31 -8.75 6.15
CA ASP A 74 -9.49 -7.41 5.62
C ASP A 74 -10.51 -7.41 4.48
N ASP A 75 -11.37 -6.39 4.48
CA ASP A 75 -12.28 -6.12 3.38
C ASP A 75 -11.90 -4.78 2.74
N PHE A 76 -12.68 -4.34 1.76
CA PHE A 76 -12.39 -3.07 1.08
C PHE A 76 -12.33 -1.91 2.06
N ASP A 77 -13.29 -1.83 2.99
CA ASP A 77 -13.36 -0.70 3.92
C ASP A 77 -12.16 -0.66 4.85
N SER A 78 -11.73 -1.81 5.38
CA SER A 78 -10.56 -1.85 6.26
C SER A 78 -9.28 -1.54 5.50
N ILE A 79 -9.15 -2.02 4.27
CA ILE A 79 -8.00 -1.72 3.42
C ILE A 79 -7.94 -0.21 3.16
N LYS A 80 -9.07 0.39 2.78
CA LYS A 80 -9.12 1.82 2.51
C LYS A 80 -8.79 2.64 3.75
N ALA A 81 -9.34 2.26 4.91
CA ALA A 81 -9.07 2.96 6.16
C ALA A 81 -7.60 2.90 6.55
N ASN A 82 -6.96 1.74 6.38
CA ASN A 82 -5.54 1.59 6.68
C ASN A 82 -4.66 2.33 5.69
N PHE A 83 -5.02 2.32 4.41
CA PHE A 83 -4.30 3.11 3.41
C PHE A 83 -4.36 4.59 3.75
N LYS A 84 -5.55 5.08 4.13
CA LYS A 84 -5.72 6.48 4.54
C LYS A 84 -4.83 6.81 5.73
N ARG A 85 -4.79 5.94 6.73
CA ARG A 85 -3.94 6.13 7.91
C ARG A 85 -2.46 6.25 7.52
N VAL A 86 -1.99 5.38 6.63
CA VAL A 86 -0.59 5.41 6.18
C VAL A 86 -0.31 6.65 5.35
N PHE A 87 -1.25 7.04 4.48
CA PHE A 87 -1.10 8.25 3.66
C PHE A 87 -1.01 9.49 4.55
N ASP A 88 -1.87 9.58 5.57
CA ASP A 88 -1.85 10.70 6.51
C ASP A 88 -0.52 10.75 7.27
N GLU A 89 0.02 9.60 7.65
CA GLU A 89 1.32 9.52 8.31
C GLU A 89 2.44 9.99 7.37
N ALA A 90 2.38 9.61 6.11
CA ALA A 90 3.39 9.98 5.13
C ALA A 90 3.39 11.48 4.84
N LEU A 91 2.23 12.14 4.99
CA LEU A 91 2.12 13.59 4.77
C LEU A 91 2.77 14.40 5.90
N LYS A 92 2.99 13.80 7.05
CA LYS A 92 3.68 14.47 8.15
C LYS A 92 5.17 14.57 7.80
#